data_9f98e5b5de15a26b67a6699d4f0753d8
#
_entry.id   9f98e5b5de15a26b67a6699d4f0753d8
#
_cell.length_a   1.000
_cell.length_b   1.000
_cell.length_c   1.000
_cell.angle_alpha   90.00
_cell.angle_beta   90.00
_cell.angle_gamma   90.00
#
_symmetry.space_group_name_H-M   'P 1'
#
loop_
_entity.id
_entity.type
_entity.pdbx_description
1 polymer ?
#
loop_
_entity_poly.entity_id
_entity_poly.type
_entity_poly.pdbx_seq_one_letter_code
_entity_poly.pdbx_strand_id
1 'polypeptide(L)'
;MHSSPGRAAAIALALMPGAGLAQEVAPLSAIDWLNQPGAGQSTPGRPISEPPVAGEVNIPSIEMTPLADATSGAVGLLPPSVTGLPATLWAQSGAEDLTALWRSATQQPPPAITALYHSLLLAEAEPPHGREGAYLRTRVDMLRRFGAVEPAMELLARAGPETPGIFPAWFDLALLAGAETEACTALQGSPGLMAGDAARIYCAALTGDWATAALMYDTGAALGTIKGTESALLAQFLDPELAEEAPVPVPSSAPSPLEFRLFEGIGAPLPTRGLPLAFAMSDLRGTVGWKAEIEAAERLTRAGALAPNRLMGLYTRQDASASGGVWDRVSAIQGLETALAAGDAARIGAALDDAWGQMRSEGLEVPFAELFAEGVKDANLPARLDALAFQMALLTPDYEAAAARVPAGRAMKFLAGLAQGRPDPALAERPAESMIAAAFGQPPEAAPEHAYLIRQGKLGEAILSAALQFDRADSDPGEMASALRTLRAVGLEDAARRAALQALILGTPA
;
A
#
# COMPACT_ATOMS: atom_id res chain seq x y z
N MET A 1 25.83 -35.33 -67.79
CA MET A 1 25.05 -35.49 -69.04
C MET A 1 23.62 -35.00 -68.73
N HIS A 2 23.20 -33.99 -69.54
CA HIS A 2 21.85 -33.48 -69.80
C HIS A 2 21.20 -32.73 -68.65
N SER A 3 21.25 -31.43 -68.53
CA SER A 3 20.65 -30.28 -69.31
C SER A 3 19.13 -30.52 -69.56
N SER A 4 18.26 -29.69 -68.96
CA SER A 4 17.80 -28.43 -69.44
C SER A 4 16.40 -28.08 -68.92
N PRO A 5 15.82 -26.93 -69.21
CA PRO A 5 15.43 -25.95 -68.20
C PRO A 5 13.91 -25.68 -68.21
N GLY A 6 13.37 -25.13 -67.16
CA GLY A 6 11.97 -24.76 -67.03
C GLY A 6 11.73 -23.33 -66.58
N ARG A 7 11.24 -22.59 -67.48
CA ARG A 7 10.86 -21.17 -67.58
C ARG A 7 10.35 -20.49 -66.31
N ALA A 8 10.99 -19.40 -65.96
CA ALA A 8 10.46 -18.36 -65.06
C ALA A 8 9.33 -17.56 -65.76
N ALA A 9 8.19 -17.44 -65.10
CA ALA A 9 7.16 -16.46 -65.43
C ALA A 9 7.25 -15.34 -64.40
N ALA A 10 7.78 -14.19 -64.83
CA ALA A 10 7.75 -12.96 -64.04
C ALA A 10 6.34 -12.33 -64.12
N ILE A 11 5.66 -12.21 -62.99
CA ILE A 11 4.49 -11.36 -62.84
C ILE A 11 4.98 -10.05 -62.21
N ALA A 12 5.01 -8.99 -63.01
CA ALA A 12 5.23 -7.62 -62.56
C ALA A 12 3.96 -7.09 -61.92
N LEU A 13 3.97 -6.92 -60.57
CA LEU A 13 2.90 -6.22 -59.86
C LEU A 13 3.32 -4.74 -59.72
N ALA A 14 2.59 -3.87 -60.41
CA ALA A 14 2.79 -2.42 -60.34
C ALA A 14 2.32 -1.90 -58.95
N LEU A 15 3.28 -1.42 -58.16
CA LEU A 15 2.99 -0.63 -56.95
C LEU A 15 2.76 0.83 -57.37
N MET A 16 1.53 1.29 -57.27
CA MET A 16 1.23 2.72 -57.22
C MET A 16 1.39 3.23 -55.78
N PRO A 17 2.09 4.32 -55.51
CA PRO A 17 2.11 4.96 -54.22
C PRO A 17 0.85 5.80 -54.05
N GLY A 18 -0.09 5.35 -53.20
CA GLY A 18 -1.15 6.17 -52.69
C GLY A 18 -0.63 7.18 -51.68
N ALA A 19 -0.59 8.45 -52.04
CA ALA A 19 -0.32 9.54 -51.11
C ALA A 19 -1.50 9.66 -50.13
N GLY A 20 -1.33 9.08 -48.97
CA GLY A 20 -2.22 9.34 -47.84
C GLY A 20 -1.87 10.70 -47.24
N LEU A 21 -2.76 11.70 -47.45
CA LEU A 21 -2.69 12.97 -46.73
C LEU A 21 -2.98 12.66 -45.25
N ALA A 22 -1.97 12.73 -44.41
CA ALA A 22 -2.15 12.81 -42.98
C ALA A 22 -2.77 14.17 -42.68
N GLN A 23 -4.06 14.20 -42.31
CA GLN A 23 -4.68 15.36 -41.70
C GLN A 23 -4.14 15.46 -40.26
N GLU A 24 -3.28 16.45 -40.04
CA GLU A 24 -2.96 16.93 -38.70
C GLU A 24 -4.24 17.48 -38.07
N VAL A 25 -4.81 16.74 -37.13
CA VAL A 25 -5.86 17.26 -36.26
C VAL A 25 -5.17 18.17 -35.25
N ALA A 26 -5.20 19.47 -35.53
CA ALA A 26 -4.76 20.47 -34.54
C ALA A 26 -5.66 20.36 -33.28
N PRO A 27 -5.08 20.52 -32.07
CA PRO A 27 -5.86 20.53 -30.84
C PRO A 27 -6.89 21.69 -30.91
N LEU A 28 -8.15 21.37 -30.56
CA LEU A 28 -9.23 22.33 -30.49
C LEU A 28 -8.88 23.41 -29.46
N SER A 29 -8.41 24.57 -29.95
CA SER A 29 -8.25 25.76 -29.15
C SER A 29 -9.60 26.37 -28.87
N ALA A 30 -9.97 26.52 -27.60
CA ALA A 30 -11.23 27.14 -27.18
C ALA A 30 -11.34 28.65 -27.54
N ILE A 31 -10.44 29.18 -28.34
CA ILE A 31 -10.35 30.61 -28.70
C ILE A 31 -10.95 30.91 -30.07
N ASP A 32 -11.10 29.90 -30.95
CA ASP A 32 -11.56 30.16 -32.32
C ASP A 32 -13.07 30.51 -32.46
N TRP A 33 -13.89 30.18 -31.48
CA TRP A 33 -15.30 30.57 -31.50
C TRP A 33 -15.54 32.03 -31.07
N LEU A 34 -14.58 32.65 -30.39
CA LEU A 34 -14.63 34.04 -29.92
C LEU A 34 -14.37 35.06 -31.07
N ASN A 35 -13.77 34.63 -32.17
CA ASN A 35 -13.32 35.48 -33.27
C ASN A 35 -14.24 35.44 -34.53
N GLN A 36 -15.41 34.75 -34.46
CA GLN A 36 -16.37 34.79 -35.54
C GLN A 36 -17.24 36.04 -35.42
N PRO A 37 -17.21 36.97 -36.40
CA PRO A 37 -18.11 38.12 -36.37
C PRO A 37 -19.55 37.61 -36.60
N GLY A 38 -20.37 37.76 -35.56
CA GLY A 38 -21.78 37.38 -35.60
C GLY A 38 -22.57 38.22 -36.61
N ALA A 39 -22.95 37.60 -37.72
CA ALA A 39 -24.04 38.11 -38.57
C ALA A 39 -25.37 37.73 -37.92
N GLY A 40 -25.89 38.62 -37.12
CA GLY A 40 -27.24 38.53 -36.57
C GLY A 40 -27.96 39.86 -36.70
N GLN A 41 -28.66 40.04 -37.80
CA GLN A 41 -29.66 41.10 -37.88
C GLN A 41 -30.82 40.76 -36.96
N SER A 42 -30.95 41.50 -35.86
CA SER A 42 -32.08 41.41 -34.94
C SER A 42 -33.26 42.17 -35.50
N THR A 43 -34.31 41.46 -35.87
CA THR A 43 -35.66 42.00 -36.03
C THR A 43 -36.22 42.31 -34.63
N PRO A 44 -36.83 43.47 -34.36
CA PRO A 44 -37.39 43.75 -33.04
C PRO A 44 -38.68 42.95 -32.83
N GLY A 45 -38.58 41.86 -32.14
CA GLY A 45 -39.69 41.05 -31.63
C GLY A 45 -40.08 41.53 -30.23
N ARG A 46 -41.37 41.67 -30.07
CA ARG A 46 -42.12 42.00 -28.86
C ARG A 46 -41.55 41.34 -27.61
N PRO A 47 -41.41 42.03 -26.47
CA PRO A 47 -40.90 41.40 -25.25
C PRO A 47 -41.85 40.30 -24.78
N ILE A 48 -41.38 39.07 -24.77
CA ILE A 48 -42.00 37.95 -24.08
C ILE A 48 -41.71 38.13 -22.60
N SER A 49 -42.75 38.43 -21.80
CA SER A 49 -42.68 38.44 -20.36
C SER A 49 -42.49 36.99 -19.89
N GLU A 50 -41.27 36.61 -19.52
CA GLU A 50 -41.06 35.37 -18.84
C GLU A 50 -41.66 35.44 -17.42
N PRO A 51 -42.35 34.40 -16.95
CA PRO A 51 -42.83 34.37 -15.58
C PRO A 51 -41.64 34.43 -14.62
N PRO A 52 -41.76 35.11 -13.48
CA PRO A 52 -40.66 35.17 -12.51
C PRO A 52 -40.31 33.75 -12.07
N VAL A 53 -39.04 33.39 -12.19
CA VAL A 53 -38.50 32.16 -11.63
C VAL A 53 -38.40 32.38 -10.11
N ALA A 54 -39.55 32.27 -9.46
CA ALA A 54 -39.62 32.29 -8.01
C ALA A 54 -39.18 30.91 -7.50
N GLY A 55 -37.97 30.81 -7.19
CA GLY A 55 -37.35 29.75 -6.43
C GLY A 55 -36.06 30.33 -5.91
N GLU A 56 -36.01 30.58 -4.62
CA GLU A 56 -34.76 30.89 -3.95
C GLU A 56 -33.75 29.76 -4.32
N VAL A 57 -32.87 30.06 -5.25
CA VAL A 57 -31.67 29.28 -5.44
C VAL A 57 -30.88 29.47 -4.14
N ASN A 58 -30.98 28.51 -3.25
CA ASN A 58 -30.11 28.41 -2.09
C ASN A 58 -28.71 28.19 -2.65
N ILE A 59 -28.00 29.29 -2.91
CA ILE A 59 -26.58 29.24 -3.25
C ILE A 59 -25.93 28.71 -1.99
N PRO A 60 -25.38 27.46 -2.00
CA PRO A 60 -24.61 27.00 -0.85
C PRO A 60 -23.54 28.05 -0.62
N SER A 61 -23.53 28.65 0.58
CA SER A 61 -22.44 29.53 0.98
C SER A 61 -21.15 28.70 0.80
N ILE A 62 -20.32 29.12 -0.16
CA ILE A 62 -18.95 28.64 -0.20
C ILE A 62 -18.34 29.23 1.06
N GLU A 63 -18.29 28.45 2.13
CA GLU A 63 -17.39 28.73 3.24
C GLU A 63 -16.00 28.68 2.65
N MET A 64 -15.46 29.83 2.31
CA MET A 64 -14.04 30.01 2.16
C MET A 64 -13.46 29.83 3.55
N THR A 65 -13.16 28.60 3.91
CA THR A 65 -12.21 28.34 4.99
C THR A 65 -10.92 29.02 4.53
N PRO A 66 -10.43 30.06 5.25
CA PRO A 66 -9.11 30.57 4.95
C PRO A 66 -8.19 29.36 4.91
N LEU A 67 -7.24 29.36 3.96
CA LEU A 67 -6.10 28.46 3.99
C LEU A 67 -5.29 28.86 5.24
N ALA A 68 -5.86 28.61 6.42
CA ALA A 68 -5.12 28.61 7.66
C ALA A 68 -4.03 27.59 7.43
N ASP A 69 -2.79 27.99 7.69
CA ASP A 69 -1.63 27.11 7.67
C ASP A 69 -2.06 25.75 8.17
N ALA A 70 -2.17 24.78 7.24
CA ALA A 70 -2.60 23.45 7.60
C ALA A 70 -1.61 23.01 8.66
N THR A 71 -2.03 22.98 9.92
CA THR A 71 -1.13 22.59 11.00
C THR A 71 -0.57 21.24 10.56
N SER A 72 0.74 21.12 10.52
CA SER A 72 1.45 19.94 10.01
C SER A 72 0.94 18.62 10.61
N GLY A 73 0.18 18.70 11.69
CA GLY A 73 -0.46 17.59 12.38
C GLY A 73 -1.81 17.13 11.80
N ALA A 74 -2.55 17.99 11.06
CA ALA A 74 -3.88 17.64 10.52
C ALA A 74 -3.83 16.91 9.17
N VAL A 75 -2.67 16.86 8.53
CA VAL A 75 -2.49 16.27 7.20
C VAL A 75 -2.89 14.79 7.16
N GLY A 76 -3.50 14.38 6.06
CA GLY A 76 -3.85 13.00 5.77
C GLY A 76 -3.89 12.76 4.28
N LEU A 77 -3.85 11.49 3.87
CA LEU A 77 -4.00 11.07 2.47
C LEU A 77 -5.43 10.64 2.16
N LEU A 78 -6.18 10.28 3.18
CA LEU A 78 -7.55 9.76 3.07
C LEU A 78 -8.53 10.74 3.74
N PRO A 79 -9.31 11.50 2.94
CA PRO A 79 -10.30 12.42 3.48
C PRO A 79 -11.47 11.68 4.18
N PRO A 80 -12.23 12.35 5.05
CA PRO A 80 -13.39 11.78 5.73
C PRO A 80 -14.42 11.14 4.79
N SER A 81 -14.56 11.67 3.57
CA SER A 81 -15.47 11.11 2.54
C SER A 81 -15.06 9.72 2.04
N VAL A 82 -13.78 9.36 2.16
CA VAL A 82 -13.25 8.04 1.78
C VAL A 82 -13.25 7.09 2.97
N THR A 83 -12.81 7.57 4.13
CA THR A 83 -12.68 6.72 5.33
C THR A 83 -13.99 6.52 6.08
N GLY A 84 -14.96 7.43 5.93
CA GLY A 84 -16.15 7.50 6.79
C GLY A 84 -15.83 7.95 8.23
N LEU A 85 -14.57 8.26 8.55
CA LEU A 85 -14.15 8.71 9.87
C LEU A 85 -14.32 10.22 9.99
N PRO A 86 -14.75 10.75 11.17
CA PRO A 86 -14.95 12.18 11.34
C PRO A 86 -13.61 12.93 11.37
N ALA A 87 -13.59 14.18 10.89
CA ALA A 87 -12.42 15.04 10.97
C ALA A 87 -11.92 15.24 12.42
N THR A 88 -12.78 15.11 13.43
CA THR A 88 -12.44 15.21 14.85
C THR A 88 -11.94 13.91 15.48
N LEU A 89 -11.57 12.91 14.66
CA LEU A 89 -11.22 11.55 15.08
C LEU A 89 -10.26 11.50 16.29
N TRP A 90 -9.24 12.37 16.30
CA TRP A 90 -8.19 12.40 17.32
C TRP A 90 -8.27 13.59 18.26
N ALA A 91 -9.20 14.51 18.03
CA ALA A 91 -9.26 15.81 18.71
C ALA A 91 -9.33 15.73 20.25
N GLN A 92 -9.88 14.65 20.82
CA GLN A 92 -10.03 14.48 22.28
C GLN A 92 -8.96 13.53 22.88
N SER A 93 -8.03 13.02 22.06
CA SER A 93 -6.98 12.09 22.50
C SER A 93 -5.66 12.79 22.76
N GLY A 94 -4.78 12.22 23.59
CA GLY A 94 -3.43 12.65 23.80
C GLY A 94 -2.46 12.02 22.80
N ALA A 95 -1.52 12.77 22.23
CA ALA A 95 -0.53 12.26 21.31
C ALA A 95 0.37 11.17 21.95
N GLU A 96 0.69 11.31 23.22
CA GLU A 96 1.50 10.34 23.97
C GLU A 96 0.73 9.03 24.21
N ASP A 97 -0.56 9.12 24.56
CA ASP A 97 -1.43 7.96 24.76
C ASP A 97 -1.59 7.17 23.47
N LEU A 98 -1.87 7.86 22.35
CA LEU A 98 -1.94 7.24 21.04
C LEU A 98 -0.61 6.60 20.61
N THR A 99 0.51 7.26 20.88
CA THR A 99 1.84 6.71 20.59
C THR A 99 2.09 5.43 21.41
N ALA A 100 1.68 5.41 22.68
CA ALA A 100 1.80 4.21 23.52
C ALA A 100 0.92 3.06 23.01
N LEU A 101 -0.31 3.36 22.59
CA LEU A 101 -1.21 2.38 21.96
C LEU A 101 -0.60 1.80 20.67
N TRP A 102 -0.16 2.64 19.75
CA TRP A 102 0.46 2.19 18.49
C TRP A 102 1.67 1.28 18.69
N ARG A 103 2.49 1.52 19.71
CA ARG A 103 3.63 0.64 20.02
C ARG A 103 3.23 -0.78 20.39
N SER A 104 2.00 -0.99 20.83
CA SER A 104 1.48 -2.31 21.21
C SER A 104 0.93 -3.13 20.03
N ALA A 105 0.84 -2.56 18.82
CA ALA A 105 0.50 -3.31 17.61
C ALA A 105 1.51 -4.43 17.35
N THR A 106 1.07 -5.57 16.86
CA THR A 106 1.97 -6.68 16.49
C THR A 106 2.77 -6.33 15.24
N GLN A 107 3.75 -7.13 14.88
CA GLN A 107 4.52 -6.92 13.66
C GLN A 107 3.79 -7.40 12.40
N GLN A 108 2.87 -8.34 12.56
CA GLN A 108 2.10 -8.95 11.49
C GLN A 108 0.62 -9.02 11.90
N PRO A 109 -0.09 -7.88 11.92
CA PRO A 109 -1.52 -7.87 12.19
C PRO A 109 -2.28 -8.67 11.13
N PRO A 110 -3.47 -9.20 11.45
CA PRO A 110 -4.36 -9.78 10.44
C PRO A 110 -4.64 -8.78 9.31
N PRO A 111 -4.76 -9.22 8.04
CA PRO A 111 -4.85 -8.31 6.89
C PRO A 111 -5.97 -7.25 6.98
N ALA A 112 -7.15 -7.62 7.49
CA ALA A 112 -8.24 -6.66 7.71
C ALA A 112 -7.90 -5.59 8.78
N ILE A 113 -7.17 -5.98 9.82
CA ILE A 113 -6.69 -5.04 10.86
C ILE A 113 -5.57 -4.16 10.31
N THR A 114 -4.68 -4.71 9.50
CA THR A 114 -3.65 -3.94 8.79
C THR A 114 -4.29 -2.86 7.91
N ALA A 115 -5.33 -3.20 7.15
CA ALA A 115 -6.08 -2.25 6.33
C ALA A 115 -6.74 -1.15 7.19
N LEU A 116 -7.30 -1.51 8.35
CA LEU A 116 -7.83 -0.53 9.31
C LEU A 116 -6.73 0.36 9.90
N TYR A 117 -5.57 -0.20 10.25
CA TYR A 117 -4.42 0.59 10.71
C TYR A 117 -3.94 1.58 9.65
N HIS A 118 -3.84 1.17 8.39
CA HIS A 118 -3.50 2.08 7.30
C HIS A 118 -4.55 3.19 7.17
N SER A 119 -5.84 2.86 7.24
CA SER A 119 -6.91 3.87 7.22
C SER A 119 -6.79 4.88 8.35
N LEU A 120 -6.52 4.43 9.58
CA LEU A 120 -6.32 5.31 10.74
C LEU A 120 -5.05 6.16 10.64
N LEU A 121 -3.94 5.58 10.16
CA LEU A 121 -2.66 6.28 10.02
C LEU A 121 -2.68 7.31 8.88
N LEU A 122 -3.48 7.09 7.85
CA LEU A 122 -3.58 7.95 6.68
C LEU A 122 -4.79 8.89 6.69
N ALA A 123 -5.69 8.75 7.68
CA ALA A 123 -6.86 9.62 7.80
C ALA A 123 -6.47 11.09 7.96
N GLU A 124 -7.17 11.95 7.22
CA GLU A 124 -7.16 13.40 7.41
C GLU A 124 -8.07 13.74 8.59
N ALA A 125 -7.47 14.22 9.67
CA ALA A 125 -8.19 14.54 10.90
C ALA A 125 -7.44 15.57 11.74
N GLU A 126 -8.18 16.29 12.58
CA GLU A 126 -7.61 17.18 13.59
C GLU A 126 -6.60 16.42 14.46
N PRO A 127 -5.41 17.02 14.72
CA PRO A 127 -4.38 16.34 15.50
C PRO A 127 -4.82 16.18 16.98
N PRO A 128 -4.33 15.14 17.66
CA PRO A 128 -4.52 15.00 19.10
C PRO A 128 -3.78 16.09 19.89
N HIS A 129 -4.18 16.28 21.14
CA HIS A 129 -3.49 17.19 22.04
C HIS A 129 -2.06 16.74 22.30
N GLY A 130 -1.13 17.72 22.37
CA GLY A 130 0.27 17.45 22.66
C GLY A 130 1.20 18.35 21.87
N ARG A 131 2.49 17.93 21.76
CA ARG A 131 3.50 18.68 21.00
C ARG A 131 3.18 18.60 19.52
N GLU A 132 3.25 19.74 18.85
CA GLU A 132 3.08 19.82 17.39
C GLU A 132 3.99 18.82 16.66
N GLY A 133 3.44 18.14 15.66
CA GLY A 133 4.15 17.12 14.86
C GLY A 133 4.46 15.81 15.59
N ALA A 134 4.20 15.67 16.90
CA ALA A 134 4.51 14.44 17.64
C ALA A 134 3.71 13.25 17.11
N TYR A 135 2.42 13.43 16.86
CA TYR A 135 1.58 12.35 16.34
C TYR A 135 1.86 12.06 14.86
N LEU A 136 2.21 13.07 14.05
CA LEU A 136 2.66 12.86 12.68
C LEU A 136 3.88 11.93 12.65
N ARG A 137 4.86 12.15 13.51
CA ARG A 137 6.00 11.24 13.65
C ARG A 137 5.57 9.83 13.99
N THR A 138 4.69 9.67 14.96
CA THR A 138 4.16 8.33 15.32
C THR A 138 3.50 7.64 14.11
N ARG A 139 2.69 8.38 13.33
CA ARG A 139 2.05 7.85 12.11
C ARG A 139 3.09 7.38 11.10
N VAL A 140 4.11 8.19 10.84
CA VAL A 140 5.21 7.86 9.91
C VAL A 140 6.02 6.65 10.40
N ASP A 141 6.36 6.61 11.68
CA ASP A 141 7.10 5.50 12.28
C ASP A 141 6.32 4.17 12.16
N MET A 142 4.99 4.23 12.35
CA MET A 142 4.14 3.05 12.21
C MET A 142 3.98 2.62 10.75
N LEU A 143 3.79 3.54 9.81
CA LEU A 143 3.78 3.24 8.38
C LEU A 143 5.11 2.60 7.95
N ARG A 144 6.24 3.17 8.38
CA ARG A 144 7.58 2.61 8.16
C ARG A 144 7.71 1.20 8.76
N ARG A 145 7.22 0.99 9.99
CA ARG A 145 7.23 -0.33 10.64
C ARG A 145 6.44 -1.37 9.85
N PHE A 146 5.31 -1.00 9.27
CA PHE A 146 4.50 -1.87 8.40
C PHE A 146 5.00 -1.94 6.95
N GLY A 147 6.14 -1.31 6.62
CA GLY A 147 6.73 -1.32 5.29
C GLY A 147 6.07 -0.36 4.29
N ALA A 148 5.09 0.43 4.72
CA ALA A 148 4.35 1.39 3.89
C ALA A 148 5.17 2.67 3.64
N VAL A 149 6.31 2.53 2.95
CA VAL A 149 7.29 3.61 2.70
C VAL A 149 6.69 4.70 1.80
N GLU A 150 6.07 4.33 0.69
CA GLU A 150 5.48 5.28 -0.26
C GLU A 150 4.36 6.13 0.40
N PRO A 151 3.38 5.55 1.13
CA PRO A 151 2.40 6.34 1.87
C PRO A 151 3.00 7.23 2.97
N ALA A 152 4.05 6.77 3.65
CA ALA A 152 4.74 7.58 4.66
C ALA A 152 5.44 8.80 4.04
N MET A 153 6.09 8.63 2.89
CA MET A 153 6.71 9.72 2.13
C MET A 153 5.66 10.75 1.68
N GLU A 154 4.56 10.30 1.09
CA GLU A 154 3.48 11.16 0.62
C GLU A 154 2.84 11.94 1.77
N LEU A 155 2.68 11.30 2.94
CA LEU A 155 2.17 11.97 4.14
C LEU A 155 3.09 13.11 4.59
N LEU A 156 4.42 12.88 4.57
CA LEU A 156 5.41 13.92 4.89
C LEU A 156 5.49 14.99 3.80
N ALA A 157 5.33 14.61 2.52
CA ALA A 157 5.28 15.56 1.41
C ALA A 157 4.14 16.58 1.59
N ARG A 158 2.96 16.11 2.03
CA ARG A 158 1.83 17.01 2.35
C ARG A 158 2.06 17.86 3.60
N ALA A 159 2.85 17.36 4.55
CA ALA A 159 3.15 18.09 5.77
C ALA A 159 4.23 19.18 5.60
N GLY A 160 4.87 19.25 4.43
CA GLY A 160 5.98 20.16 4.14
C GLY A 160 7.33 19.51 4.47
N PRO A 161 7.90 18.72 3.54
CA PRO A 161 9.10 17.91 3.80
C PRO A 161 10.33 18.79 4.10
N GLU A 162 10.39 20.01 3.56
CA GLU A 162 11.51 20.94 3.76
C GLU A 162 11.45 21.69 5.12
N THR A 163 11.06 20.95 6.16
CA THR A 163 11.04 21.44 7.55
C THR A 163 12.04 20.64 8.38
N PRO A 164 12.94 21.26 9.17
CA PRO A 164 13.98 20.55 9.94
C PRO A 164 13.44 19.44 10.85
N GLY A 165 12.21 19.55 11.33
CA GLY A 165 11.57 18.54 12.17
C GLY A 165 10.99 17.34 11.40
N ILE A 166 10.83 17.45 10.08
CA ILE A 166 10.21 16.46 9.18
C ILE A 166 11.25 15.87 8.23
N PHE A 167 12.13 16.68 7.70
CA PHE A 167 13.09 16.32 6.65
C PHE A 167 13.90 15.07 6.92
N PRO A 168 14.46 14.81 8.13
CA PRO A 168 15.26 13.61 8.36
C PRO A 168 14.48 12.31 8.11
N ALA A 169 13.21 12.27 8.53
CA ALA A 169 12.36 11.11 8.30
C ALA A 169 12.01 10.94 6.82
N TRP A 170 11.75 12.05 6.12
CA TRP A 170 11.49 12.03 4.69
C TRP A 170 12.72 11.62 3.88
N PHE A 171 13.91 12.11 4.24
CA PHE A 171 15.19 11.71 3.65
C PHE A 171 15.44 10.20 3.79
N ASP A 172 15.26 9.65 4.98
CA ASP A 172 15.39 8.23 5.25
C ASP A 172 14.47 7.38 4.34
N LEU A 173 13.21 7.78 4.22
CA LEU A 173 12.23 7.09 3.37
C LEU A 173 12.59 7.22 1.89
N ALA A 174 13.05 8.40 1.44
CA ALA A 174 13.49 8.64 0.08
C ALA A 174 14.68 7.72 -0.31
N LEU A 175 15.64 7.53 0.62
CA LEU A 175 16.73 6.59 0.41
C LEU A 175 16.22 5.14 0.21
N LEU A 176 15.23 4.71 0.97
CA LEU A 176 14.64 3.37 0.84
C LEU A 176 13.83 3.20 -0.45
N ALA A 177 13.13 4.25 -0.87
CA ALA A 177 12.28 4.24 -2.07
C ALA A 177 13.05 4.45 -3.38
N GLY A 178 14.32 4.90 -3.33
CA GLY A 178 15.08 5.26 -4.54
C GLY A 178 14.78 6.68 -5.05
N ALA A 179 14.28 7.56 -4.18
CA ALA A 179 13.98 8.96 -4.47
C ALA A 179 15.05 9.91 -3.90
N GLU A 180 16.28 9.42 -3.71
CA GLU A 180 17.39 10.16 -3.10
C GLU A 180 17.78 11.43 -3.85
N THR A 181 17.58 11.49 -5.16
CA THR A 181 17.92 12.68 -5.96
C THR A 181 17.10 13.90 -5.53
N GLU A 182 15.79 13.73 -5.28
CA GLU A 182 14.90 14.79 -4.81
C GLU A 182 15.30 15.25 -3.41
N ALA A 183 15.52 14.31 -2.50
CA ALA A 183 15.92 14.59 -1.13
C ALA A 183 17.29 15.29 -1.06
N CYS A 184 18.24 14.86 -1.88
CA CYS A 184 19.56 15.50 -1.96
C CYS A 184 19.49 16.91 -2.54
N THR A 185 18.64 17.15 -3.55
CA THR A 185 18.44 18.48 -4.11
C THR A 185 17.88 19.44 -3.05
N ALA A 186 16.89 19.03 -2.27
CA ALA A 186 16.33 19.80 -1.17
C ALA A 186 17.38 20.10 -0.09
N LEU A 187 18.19 19.11 0.29
CA LEU A 187 19.25 19.26 1.30
C LEU A 187 20.36 20.21 0.84
N GLN A 188 20.74 20.19 -0.44
CA GLN A 188 21.72 21.13 -1.00
C GLN A 188 21.20 22.55 -1.03
N GLY A 189 19.91 22.75 -1.37
CA GLY A 189 19.24 24.06 -1.33
C GLY A 189 19.12 24.63 0.08
N SER A 190 19.02 23.76 1.09
CA SER A 190 18.80 24.14 2.48
C SER A 190 19.57 23.24 3.45
N PRO A 191 20.89 23.43 3.61
CA PRO A 191 21.73 22.52 4.42
C PRO A 191 21.33 22.40 5.90
N GLY A 192 20.56 23.34 6.43
CA GLY A 192 20.04 23.34 7.81
C GLY A 192 18.89 22.34 8.04
N LEU A 193 18.36 21.70 7.00
CA LEU A 193 17.28 20.71 7.12
C LEU A 193 17.70 19.46 7.88
N MET A 194 18.99 19.11 7.86
CA MET A 194 19.51 17.91 8.50
C MET A 194 20.77 18.22 9.32
N ALA A 195 20.83 17.67 10.52
CA ALA A 195 22.03 17.76 11.34
C ALA A 195 23.06 16.71 10.89
N GLY A 196 24.36 17.05 11.03
CA GLY A 196 25.46 16.16 10.67
C GLY A 196 25.89 16.30 9.20
N ASP A 197 27.08 15.75 8.93
CA ASP A 197 27.75 15.94 7.64
C ASP A 197 27.55 14.76 6.69
N ALA A 198 27.30 13.56 7.19
CA ALA A 198 27.26 12.34 6.39
C ALA A 198 26.24 12.38 5.24
N ALA A 199 25.00 12.85 5.50
CA ALA A 199 23.98 13.00 4.47
C ALA A 199 24.37 14.04 3.42
N ARG A 200 25.00 15.15 3.84
CA ARG A 200 25.48 16.20 2.92
C ARG A 200 26.61 15.70 2.04
N ILE A 201 27.55 14.94 2.60
CA ILE A 201 28.65 14.30 1.87
C ILE A 201 28.10 13.31 0.86
N TYR A 202 27.20 12.43 1.28
CA TYR A 202 26.53 11.48 0.38
C TYR A 202 25.84 12.20 -0.78
N CYS A 203 25.06 13.23 -0.49
CA CYS A 203 24.34 14.00 -1.49
C CYS A 203 25.27 14.78 -2.45
N ALA A 204 26.37 15.36 -1.96
CA ALA A 204 27.35 16.02 -2.82
C ALA A 204 28.00 15.04 -3.80
N ALA A 205 28.40 13.86 -3.32
CA ALA A 205 28.96 12.81 -4.18
C ALA A 205 27.92 12.30 -5.19
N LEU A 206 26.67 12.04 -4.77
CA LEU A 206 25.60 11.54 -5.64
C LEU A 206 25.28 12.51 -6.80
N THR A 207 25.40 13.81 -6.56
CA THR A 207 25.19 14.86 -7.58
C THR A 207 26.44 15.19 -8.39
N GLY A 208 27.54 14.47 -8.17
CA GLY A 208 28.81 14.61 -8.91
C GLY A 208 29.78 15.65 -8.37
N ASP A 209 29.45 16.33 -7.26
CA ASP A 209 30.38 17.28 -6.62
C ASP A 209 31.32 16.56 -5.64
N TRP A 210 32.14 15.69 -6.19
CA TRP A 210 33.11 14.89 -5.44
C TRP A 210 34.15 15.72 -4.66
N ALA A 211 34.52 16.88 -5.22
CA ALA A 211 35.49 17.77 -4.58
C ALA A 211 34.93 18.34 -3.26
N THR A 212 33.69 18.81 -3.27
CA THR A 212 33.00 19.29 -2.06
C THR A 212 32.77 18.13 -1.09
N ALA A 213 32.37 16.95 -1.56
CA ALA A 213 32.15 15.78 -0.72
C ALA A 213 33.45 15.38 0.02
N ALA A 214 34.58 15.31 -0.71
CA ALA A 214 35.89 14.98 -0.14
C ALA A 214 36.32 16.04 0.91
N LEU A 215 36.22 17.32 0.58
CA LEU A 215 36.58 18.39 1.51
C LEU A 215 35.75 18.36 2.80
N MET A 216 34.44 18.10 2.67
CA MET A 216 33.54 17.98 3.83
C MET A 216 33.90 16.77 4.67
N TYR A 217 34.23 15.63 4.03
CA TYR A 217 34.70 14.42 4.73
C TYR A 217 35.99 14.69 5.49
N ASP A 218 37.04 15.21 4.85
CA ASP A 218 38.32 15.50 5.46
C ASP A 218 38.19 16.45 6.65
N THR A 219 37.37 17.48 6.51
CA THR A 219 37.09 18.44 7.58
C THR A 219 36.36 17.76 8.75
N GLY A 220 35.30 16.99 8.46
CA GLY A 220 34.53 16.29 9.49
C GLY A 220 35.36 15.23 10.24
N ALA A 221 36.19 14.49 9.51
CA ALA A 221 37.12 13.51 10.10
C ALA A 221 38.17 14.20 11.00
N ALA A 222 38.77 15.31 10.54
CA ALA A 222 39.76 16.08 11.32
C ALA A 222 39.16 16.69 12.58
N LEU A 223 37.90 17.16 12.51
CA LEU A 223 37.18 17.73 13.67
C LEU A 223 36.55 16.64 14.56
N GLY A 224 36.55 15.37 14.13
CA GLY A 224 35.94 14.25 14.84
C GLY A 224 34.40 14.32 14.89
N THR A 225 33.75 15.03 13.96
CA THR A 225 32.31 15.02 13.79
C THR A 225 31.85 13.78 13.01
N ILE A 226 32.72 13.20 12.17
CA ILE A 226 32.52 11.95 11.45
C ILE A 226 33.52 10.93 12.01
N LYS A 227 33.05 9.78 12.47
CA LYS A 227 33.89 8.78 13.15
C LYS A 227 33.32 7.36 13.09
N GLY A 228 34.13 6.38 13.42
CA GLY A 228 33.73 4.98 13.51
C GLY A 228 33.32 4.40 12.14
N THR A 229 32.28 3.56 12.14
CA THR A 229 31.76 2.89 10.94
C THR A 229 31.31 3.88 9.86
N GLU A 230 30.68 4.98 10.25
CA GLU A 230 30.23 6.04 9.32
C GLU A 230 31.41 6.66 8.57
N SER A 231 32.52 6.96 9.28
CA SER A 231 33.73 7.49 8.65
C SER A 231 34.37 6.48 7.69
N ALA A 232 34.44 5.22 8.09
CA ALA A 232 35.01 4.18 7.24
C ALA A 232 34.19 3.92 5.98
N LEU A 233 32.86 3.94 6.09
CA LEU A 233 31.95 3.80 4.94
C LEU A 233 32.05 5.00 3.99
N LEU A 234 32.05 6.23 4.52
CA LEU A 234 32.19 7.41 3.70
C LEU A 234 33.54 7.49 2.99
N ALA A 235 34.63 7.08 3.68
CA ALA A 235 35.96 7.01 3.05
C ALA A 235 35.96 6.07 1.84
N GLN A 236 35.46 4.84 2.02
CA GLN A 236 35.38 3.86 0.92
C GLN A 236 34.38 4.27 -0.17
N PHE A 237 33.31 4.95 0.18
CA PHE A 237 32.34 5.45 -0.78
C PHE A 237 32.91 6.57 -1.68
N LEU A 238 33.77 7.42 -1.11
CA LEU A 238 34.41 8.53 -1.82
C LEU A 238 35.66 8.10 -2.59
N ASP A 239 36.29 7.00 -2.20
CA ASP A 239 37.49 6.45 -2.82
C ASP A 239 37.29 4.97 -3.18
N PRO A 240 36.94 4.66 -4.46
CA PRO A 240 36.74 3.30 -4.91
C PRO A 240 38.02 2.42 -4.81
N GLU A 241 39.22 2.99 -4.92
CA GLU A 241 40.46 2.22 -4.76
C GLU A 241 40.61 1.77 -3.30
N LEU A 242 40.30 2.64 -2.35
CA LEU A 242 40.25 2.29 -0.94
C LEU A 242 39.17 1.24 -0.65
N ALA A 243 38.03 1.29 -1.34
CA ALA A 243 36.95 0.29 -1.17
C ALA A 243 37.38 -1.12 -1.61
N GLU A 244 38.27 -1.23 -2.64
CA GLU A 244 38.80 -2.53 -3.11
C GLU A 244 39.88 -3.09 -2.15
N GLU A 245 40.68 -2.24 -1.52
CA GLU A 245 41.82 -2.64 -0.70
C GLU A 245 41.51 -2.80 0.79
N ALA A 246 40.60 -1.98 1.32
CA ALA A 246 40.28 -1.97 2.72
C ALA A 246 39.23 -3.06 3.09
N PRO A 247 39.26 -3.60 4.34
CA PRO A 247 38.19 -4.50 4.75
C PRO A 247 36.85 -3.78 4.80
N VAL A 248 35.79 -4.49 4.39
CA VAL A 248 34.42 -3.97 4.48
C VAL A 248 34.08 -3.69 5.96
N PRO A 249 33.60 -2.48 6.29
CA PRO A 249 33.22 -2.14 7.65
C PRO A 249 32.11 -3.05 8.19
N VAL A 250 32.10 -3.29 9.50
CA VAL A 250 31.04 -4.07 10.14
C VAL A 250 29.78 -3.21 10.25
N PRO A 251 28.63 -3.67 9.71
CA PRO A 251 27.40 -2.90 9.81
C PRO A 251 26.93 -2.78 11.25
N SER A 252 26.24 -1.67 11.56
CA SER A 252 25.61 -1.49 12.86
C SER A 252 24.49 -2.54 13.06
N SER A 253 24.14 -2.83 14.31
CA SER A 253 23.05 -3.77 14.62
C SER A 253 21.67 -3.29 14.13
N ALA A 254 21.52 -1.99 13.89
CA ALA A 254 20.33 -1.35 13.35
C ALA A 254 20.76 -0.27 12.34
N PRO A 255 21.14 -0.65 11.11
CA PRO A 255 21.65 0.29 10.14
C PRO A 255 20.59 1.33 9.78
N SER A 256 21.05 2.58 9.67
CA SER A 256 20.19 3.64 9.11
C SER A 256 20.01 3.44 7.59
N PRO A 257 19.00 4.05 6.97
CA PRO A 257 18.87 4.03 5.52
C PRO A 257 20.09 4.60 4.80
N LEU A 258 20.73 5.61 5.34
CA LEU A 258 21.98 6.15 4.77
C LEU A 258 23.14 5.14 4.89
N GLU A 259 23.32 4.51 6.04
CA GLU A 259 24.31 3.45 6.22
C GLU A 259 24.08 2.31 5.22
N PHE A 260 22.83 1.86 5.06
CA PHE A 260 22.43 0.85 4.10
C PHE A 260 22.82 1.24 2.66
N ARG A 261 22.56 2.48 2.25
CA ARG A 261 22.91 3.01 0.92
C ARG A 261 24.42 3.13 0.71
N LEU A 262 25.16 3.49 1.75
CA LEU A 262 26.63 3.54 1.69
C LEU A 262 27.22 2.13 1.50
N PHE A 263 26.69 1.10 2.20
CA PHE A 263 27.09 -0.28 1.96
C PHE A 263 26.81 -0.74 0.51
N GLU A 264 25.67 -0.34 -0.05
CA GLU A 264 25.37 -0.59 -1.46
C GLU A 264 26.37 0.13 -2.38
N GLY A 265 26.69 1.38 -2.07
CA GLY A 265 27.60 2.22 -2.84
C GLY A 265 29.04 1.71 -2.87
N ILE A 266 29.52 1.04 -1.81
CA ILE A 266 30.86 0.42 -1.77
C ILE A 266 30.89 -1.02 -2.33
N GLY A 267 29.78 -1.48 -2.94
CA GLY A 267 29.70 -2.83 -3.53
C GLY A 267 29.51 -3.97 -2.51
N ALA A 268 29.15 -3.67 -1.26
CA ALA A 268 28.90 -4.63 -0.18
C ALA A 268 27.43 -4.56 0.34
N PRO A 269 26.42 -4.76 -0.53
CA PRO A 269 25.03 -4.54 -0.17
C PRO A 269 24.57 -5.44 0.99
N LEU A 270 23.82 -4.87 1.92
CA LEU A 270 23.25 -5.60 3.05
C LEU A 270 21.96 -6.32 2.62
N PRO A 271 21.78 -7.59 3.03
CA PRO A 271 20.53 -8.29 2.72
C PRO A 271 19.38 -7.70 3.55
N THR A 272 18.25 -7.40 2.88
CA THR A 272 17.09 -6.80 3.54
C THR A 272 16.27 -7.77 4.39
N ARG A 273 16.49 -9.09 4.25
CA ARG A 273 15.74 -10.13 4.98
C ARG A 273 15.87 -10.04 6.51
N GLY A 274 16.97 -9.57 7.02
CA GLY A 274 17.22 -9.42 8.48
C GLY A 274 16.94 -8.01 9.01
N LEU A 275 16.55 -7.08 8.14
CA LEU A 275 16.31 -5.68 8.47
C LEU A 275 14.82 -5.39 8.68
N PRO A 276 14.46 -4.25 9.29
CA PRO A 276 13.08 -3.80 9.37
C PRO A 276 12.38 -3.82 8.01
N LEU A 277 11.07 -4.10 8.00
CA LEU A 277 10.33 -4.36 6.76
C LEU A 277 10.43 -3.24 5.70
N ALA A 278 10.55 -1.99 6.13
CA ALA A 278 10.72 -0.85 5.22
C ALA A 278 11.92 -0.99 4.27
N PHE A 279 12.99 -1.68 4.70
CA PHE A 279 14.17 -1.92 3.85
C PHE A 279 13.86 -2.83 2.66
N ALA A 280 12.81 -3.66 2.73
CA ALA A 280 12.37 -4.47 1.60
C ALA A 280 11.97 -3.63 0.38
N MET A 281 11.55 -2.37 0.58
CA MET A 281 11.27 -1.44 -0.51
C MET A 281 12.51 -1.20 -1.39
N SER A 282 13.71 -1.22 -0.80
CA SER A 282 14.95 -1.02 -1.57
C SER A 282 15.22 -2.13 -2.59
N ASP A 283 14.76 -3.36 -2.32
CA ASP A 283 14.92 -4.46 -3.26
C ASP A 283 14.01 -4.32 -4.50
N LEU A 284 12.96 -3.50 -4.43
CA LEU A 284 12.03 -3.25 -5.55
C LEU A 284 12.53 -2.18 -6.54
N ARG A 285 13.74 -1.63 -6.33
CA ARG A 285 14.34 -0.62 -7.23
C ARG A 285 14.98 -1.22 -8.48
N GLY A 286 14.98 -2.54 -8.64
CA GLY A 286 15.58 -3.25 -9.78
C GLY A 286 17.12 -3.36 -9.72
N THR A 287 17.71 -3.12 -8.56
CA THR A 287 19.17 -3.22 -8.34
C THR A 287 19.61 -4.60 -7.83
N VAL A 288 18.67 -5.44 -7.45
CA VAL A 288 18.91 -6.80 -6.94
C VAL A 288 18.44 -7.88 -7.92
N GLY A 289 18.84 -9.13 -7.68
CA GLY A 289 18.37 -10.26 -8.49
C GLY A 289 16.87 -10.53 -8.28
N TRP A 290 16.20 -11.03 -9.32
CA TRP A 290 14.75 -11.27 -9.35
C TRP A 290 14.22 -12.07 -8.15
N LYS A 291 14.98 -13.06 -7.66
CA LYS A 291 14.61 -13.80 -6.45
C LYS A 291 14.45 -12.90 -5.23
N ALA A 292 15.42 -12.03 -4.98
CA ALA A 292 15.40 -11.12 -3.84
C ALA A 292 14.27 -10.10 -3.97
N GLU A 293 14.02 -9.61 -5.18
CA GLU A 293 12.93 -8.70 -5.49
C GLU A 293 11.55 -9.33 -5.21
N ILE A 294 11.32 -10.60 -5.64
CA ILE A 294 10.07 -11.32 -5.33
C ILE A 294 9.93 -11.54 -3.82
N GLU A 295 10.98 -12.03 -3.14
CA GLU A 295 10.94 -12.27 -1.69
C GLU A 295 10.66 -10.98 -0.89
N ALA A 296 11.16 -9.84 -1.35
CA ALA A 296 10.85 -8.54 -0.76
C ALA A 296 9.40 -8.13 -1.03
N ALA A 297 8.93 -8.30 -2.26
CA ALA A 297 7.55 -8.00 -2.65
C ALA A 297 6.54 -8.88 -1.88
N GLU A 298 6.82 -10.17 -1.69
CA GLU A 298 5.98 -11.07 -0.87
C GLU A 298 5.86 -10.56 0.57
N ARG A 299 6.97 -10.14 1.18
CA ARG A 299 6.97 -9.59 2.56
C ARG A 299 6.15 -8.31 2.66
N LEU A 300 6.30 -7.40 1.70
CA LEU A 300 5.56 -6.13 1.65
C LEU A 300 4.07 -6.35 1.35
N THR A 301 3.75 -7.26 0.43
CA THR A 301 2.36 -7.59 0.08
C THR A 301 1.63 -8.24 1.27
N ARG A 302 2.28 -9.16 1.98
CA ARG A 302 1.74 -9.77 3.21
C ARG A 302 1.41 -8.74 4.28
N ALA A 303 2.23 -7.71 4.39
CA ALA A 303 2.01 -6.60 5.32
C ALA A 303 1.04 -5.53 4.79
N GLY A 304 0.42 -5.72 3.63
CA GLY A 304 -0.47 -4.74 3.02
C GLY A 304 0.22 -3.46 2.54
N ALA A 305 1.57 -3.45 2.46
CA ALA A 305 2.36 -2.31 2.05
C ALA A 305 2.63 -2.26 0.52
N LEU A 306 2.39 -3.37 -0.16
CA LEU A 306 2.51 -3.49 -1.61
C LEU A 306 1.21 -4.07 -2.18
N ALA A 307 0.68 -3.44 -3.21
CA ALA A 307 -0.53 -3.91 -3.88
C ALA A 307 -0.31 -5.29 -4.55
N PRO A 308 -1.29 -6.22 -4.48
CA PRO A 308 -1.16 -7.57 -5.03
C PRO A 308 -0.78 -7.62 -6.51
N ASN A 309 -1.26 -6.67 -7.32
CA ASN A 309 -0.95 -6.60 -8.74
C ASN A 309 0.53 -6.29 -9.03
N ARG A 310 1.23 -5.57 -8.14
CA ARG A 310 2.69 -5.37 -8.28
C ARG A 310 3.45 -6.69 -8.05
N LEU A 311 3.07 -7.46 -7.03
CA LEU A 311 3.62 -8.80 -6.81
C LEU A 311 3.33 -9.72 -8.01
N MET A 312 2.10 -9.69 -8.55
CA MET A 312 1.71 -10.45 -9.73
C MET A 312 2.61 -10.12 -10.94
N GLY A 313 2.87 -8.84 -11.19
CA GLY A 313 3.79 -8.40 -12.24
C GLY A 313 5.21 -8.94 -12.08
N LEU A 314 5.67 -9.16 -10.84
CA LEU A 314 6.97 -9.79 -10.57
C LEU A 314 6.93 -11.29 -10.83
N TYR A 315 5.88 -12.01 -10.43
CA TYR A 315 5.73 -13.44 -10.67
C TYR A 315 5.65 -13.78 -12.16
N THR A 316 5.10 -12.88 -12.98
CA THR A 316 4.85 -13.12 -14.42
C THR A 316 5.89 -12.48 -15.35
N ARG A 317 6.92 -11.84 -14.79
CA ARG A 317 7.93 -11.13 -15.58
C ARG A 317 8.79 -12.05 -16.44
N GLN A 318 9.10 -13.25 -15.97
CA GLN A 318 9.86 -14.28 -16.66
C GLN A 318 9.59 -15.66 -16.09
N ASP A 319 10.02 -16.73 -16.76
CA ASP A 319 9.84 -18.10 -16.30
C ASP A 319 10.68 -18.39 -15.05
N ALA A 320 10.20 -19.33 -14.22
CA ALA A 320 10.92 -19.74 -13.01
C ALA A 320 12.31 -20.26 -13.36
N SER A 321 13.35 -19.72 -12.72
CA SER A 321 14.74 -20.04 -13.04
C SER A 321 15.24 -21.36 -12.46
N ALA A 322 14.51 -21.91 -11.46
CA ALA A 322 14.87 -23.12 -10.72
C ALA A 322 13.62 -23.74 -10.09
N SER A 323 13.80 -24.70 -9.20
CA SER A 323 12.76 -25.25 -8.33
C SER A 323 13.07 -24.98 -6.87
N GLY A 324 12.05 -25.02 -6.01
CA GLY A 324 12.14 -24.80 -4.58
C GLY A 324 11.86 -23.36 -4.13
N GLY A 325 11.13 -23.22 -3.05
CA GLY A 325 10.83 -21.93 -2.42
C GLY A 325 10.06 -20.97 -3.32
N VAL A 326 10.60 -19.76 -3.55
CA VAL A 326 9.96 -18.74 -4.37
C VAL A 326 9.66 -19.22 -5.81
N TRP A 327 10.48 -20.11 -6.37
CA TRP A 327 10.30 -20.59 -7.73
C TRP A 327 9.10 -21.50 -7.89
N ASP A 328 8.78 -22.30 -6.86
CA ASP A 328 7.56 -23.11 -6.85
C ASP A 328 6.32 -22.22 -6.83
N ARG A 329 6.36 -21.10 -6.10
CA ARG A 329 5.27 -20.11 -6.10
C ARG A 329 5.11 -19.42 -7.46
N VAL A 330 6.22 -19.01 -8.08
CA VAL A 330 6.23 -18.46 -9.45
C VAL A 330 5.58 -19.45 -10.42
N SER A 331 6.03 -20.70 -10.40
CA SER A 331 5.50 -21.75 -11.28
C SER A 331 4.01 -22.04 -11.03
N ALA A 332 3.58 -22.06 -9.77
CA ALA A 332 2.18 -22.29 -9.39
C ALA A 332 1.26 -21.16 -9.86
N ILE A 333 1.69 -19.90 -9.71
CA ILE A 333 0.95 -18.73 -10.19
C ILE A 333 0.84 -18.71 -11.72
N GLN A 334 1.95 -18.93 -12.44
CA GLN A 334 1.96 -18.99 -13.91
C GLN A 334 1.14 -20.16 -14.44
N GLY A 335 1.18 -21.30 -13.72
CA GLY A 335 0.36 -22.47 -14.01
C GLY A 335 -1.14 -22.19 -13.89
N LEU A 336 -1.55 -21.48 -12.83
CA LEU A 336 -2.95 -21.10 -12.63
C LEU A 336 -3.42 -20.09 -13.70
N GLU A 337 -2.62 -19.07 -14.03
CA GLU A 337 -2.95 -18.14 -15.12
C GLU A 337 -3.15 -18.88 -16.45
N THR A 338 -2.23 -19.80 -16.77
CA THR A 338 -2.31 -20.61 -17.99
C THR A 338 -3.58 -21.47 -18.02
N ALA A 339 -3.93 -22.09 -16.88
CA ALA A 339 -5.12 -22.91 -16.75
C ALA A 339 -6.41 -22.09 -16.90
N LEU A 340 -6.46 -20.89 -16.29
CA LEU A 340 -7.58 -19.97 -16.41
C LEU A 340 -7.75 -19.48 -17.85
N ALA A 341 -6.67 -19.13 -18.53
CA ALA A 341 -6.70 -18.72 -19.94
C ALA A 341 -7.20 -19.86 -20.87
N ALA A 342 -6.90 -21.11 -20.54
CA ALA A 342 -7.35 -22.27 -21.30
C ALA A 342 -8.83 -22.64 -21.03
N GLY A 343 -9.41 -22.20 -19.90
CA GLY A 343 -10.81 -22.49 -19.52
C GLY A 343 -11.10 -23.97 -19.17
N ASP A 344 -10.07 -24.80 -18.92
CA ASP A 344 -10.22 -26.21 -18.58
C ASP A 344 -10.42 -26.39 -17.08
N ALA A 345 -11.62 -26.73 -16.63
CA ALA A 345 -11.98 -26.84 -15.23
C ALA A 345 -11.10 -27.83 -14.43
N ALA A 346 -10.65 -28.92 -15.04
CA ALA A 346 -9.79 -29.89 -14.37
C ALA A 346 -8.40 -29.34 -14.14
N ARG A 347 -7.84 -28.63 -15.12
CA ARG A 347 -6.55 -27.94 -15.01
C ARG A 347 -6.64 -26.77 -14.03
N ILE A 348 -7.71 -25.97 -14.10
CA ILE A 348 -7.97 -24.89 -13.14
C ILE A 348 -7.99 -25.44 -11.72
N GLY A 349 -8.72 -26.55 -11.49
CA GLY A 349 -8.81 -27.16 -10.17
C GLY A 349 -7.46 -27.63 -9.63
N ALA A 350 -6.65 -28.30 -10.44
CA ALA A 350 -5.32 -28.76 -10.03
C ALA A 350 -4.36 -27.60 -9.76
N ALA A 351 -4.32 -26.58 -10.64
CA ALA A 351 -3.47 -25.40 -10.50
C ALA A 351 -3.89 -24.52 -9.32
N LEU A 352 -5.19 -24.39 -9.05
CA LEU A 352 -5.71 -23.65 -7.91
C LEU A 352 -5.29 -24.28 -6.58
N ASP A 353 -5.39 -25.61 -6.47
CA ASP A 353 -5.01 -26.33 -5.25
C ASP A 353 -3.51 -26.16 -4.93
N ASP A 354 -2.66 -26.26 -5.94
CA ASP A 354 -1.21 -26.03 -5.82
C ASP A 354 -0.91 -24.59 -5.47
N ALA A 355 -1.40 -23.62 -6.24
CA ALA A 355 -1.16 -22.20 -6.00
C ALA A 355 -1.65 -21.74 -4.62
N TRP A 356 -2.84 -22.18 -4.20
CA TRP A 356 -3.35 -21.90 -2.87
C TRP A 356 -2.43 -22.42 -1.76
N GLY A 357 -1.96 -23.68 -1.90
CA GLY A 357 -1.02 -24.28 -0.95
C GLY A 357 0.28 -23.49 -0.83
N GLN A 358 0.85 -23.09 -1.96
CA GLN A 358 2.07 -22.29 -2.02
C GLN A 358 1.87 -20.90 -1.40
N MET A 359 0.77 -20.21 -1.70
CA MET A 359 0.49 -18.88 -1.17
C MET A 359 0.19 -18.92 0.33
N ARG A 360 -0.53 -19.96 0.78
CA ARG A 360 -0.84 -20.15 2.19
C ARG A 360 0.41 -20.38 3.04
N SER A 361 1.41 -21.08 2.52
CA SER A 361 2.68 -21.29 3.25
C SER A 361 3.43 -19.98 3.55
N GLU A 362 3.10 -18.92 2.82
CA GLU A 362 3.72 -17.60 2.96
C GLU A 362 2.75 -16.54 3.53
N GLY A 363 1.52 -16.91 3.93
CA GLY A 363 0.51 -15.97 4.45
C GLY A 363 0.07 -14.95 3.39
N LEU A 364 -0.04 -15.37 2.14
CA LEU A 364 -0.44 -14.55 0.99
C LEU A 364 -1.84 -14.88 0.47
N GLU A 365 -2.69 -15.52 1.31
CA GLU A 365 -4.03 -15.97 0.91
C GLU A 365 -4.93 -14.81 0.50
N VAL A 366 -4.92 -13.70 1.25
CA VAL A 366 -5.75 -12.54 0.92
C VAL A 366 -5.31 -11.88 -0.37
N PRO A 367 -4.03 -11.51 -0.59
CA PRO A 367 -3.56 -11.03 -1.88
C PRO A 367 -3.85 -11.98 -3.05
N PHE A 368 -3.70 -13.28 -2.83
CA PHE A 368 -4.00 -14.29 -3.84
C PHE A 368 -5.50 -14.33 -4.18
N ALA A 369 -6.35 -14.27 -3.17
CA ALA A 369 -7.80 -14.21 -3.37
C ALA A 369 -8.21 -12.95 -4.15
N GLU A 370 -7.65 -11.79 -3.83
CA GLU A 370 -7.92 -10.54 -4.55
C GLU A 370 -7.53 -10.61 -6.03
N LEU A 371 -6.48 -11.38 -6.37
CA LEU A 371 -6.05 -11.54 -7.76
C LEU A 371 -6.87 -12.57 -8.55
N PHE A 372 -7.28 -13.67 -7.91
CA PHE A 372 -7.76 -14.84 -8.64
C PHE A 372 -9.21 -15.26 -8.36
N ALA A 373 -9.86 -14.76 -7.29
CA ALA A 373 -11.22 -15.19 -6.95
C ALA A 373 -12.21 -14.95 -8.09
N GLU A 374 -12.12 -13.81 -8.79
CA GLU A 374 -12.97 -13.50 -9.94
C GLU A 374 -12.75 -14.49 -11.10
N GLY A 375 -11.50 -14.87 -11.38
CA GLY A 375 -11.17 -15.80 -12.46
C GLY A 375 -11.64 -17.23 -12.22
N VAL A 376 -11.76 -17.65 -10.95
CA VAL A 376 -12.14 -19.03 -10.60
C VAL A 376 -13.62 -19.19 -10.27
N LYS A 377 -14.38 -18.12 -10.05
CA LYS A 377 -15.76 -18.15 -9.54
C LYS A 377 -16.74 -18.93 -10.43
N ASP A 378 -16.53 -18.90 -11.75
CA ASP A 378 -17.40 -19.54 -12.74
C ASP A 378 -16.86 -20.86 -13.27
N ALA A 379 -15.70 -21.32 -12.77
CA ALA A 379 -15.15 -22.63 -13.10
C ALA A 379 -16.01 -23.74 -12.48
N ASN A 380 -16.32 -24.77 -13.26
CA ASN A 380 -17.05 -25.94 -12.76
C ASN A 380 -16.12 -26.85 -11.95
N LEU A 381 -15.85 -26.47 -10.72
CA LEU A 381 -14.89 -27.13 -9.84
C LEU A 381 -15.52 -28.28 -9.05
N PRO A 382 -14.75 -29.33 -8.66
CA PRO A 382 -15.19 -30.30 -7.67
C PRO A 382 -15.58 -29.64 -6.34
N ALA A 383 -16.53 -30.24 -5.60
CA ALA A 383 -17.13 -29.63 -4.41
C ALA A 383 -16.12 -29.07 -3.37
N ARG A 384 -14.96 -29.73 -3.18
CA ARG A 384 -13.92 -29.24 -2.28
C ARG A 384 -13.30 -27.93 -2.77
N LEU A 385 -13.04 -27.82 -4.06
CA LEU A 385 -12.44 -26.65 -4.68
C LEU A 385 -13.48 -25.53 -4.91
N ASP A 386 -14.75 -25.89 -5.12
CA ASP A 386 -15.86 -24.93 -5.14
C ASP A 386 -16.00 -24.24 -3.76
N ALA A 387 -15.86 -24.99 -2.66
CA ALA A 387 -15.82 -24.43 -1.32
C ALA A 387 -14.58 -23.52 -1.10
N LEU A 388 -13.41 -23.90 -1.63
CA LEU A 388 -12.21 -23.07 -1.59
C LEU A 388 -12.40 -21.77 -2.39
N ALA A 389 -12.90 -21.85 -3.63
CA ALA A 389 -13.19 -20.69 -4.46
C ALA A 389 -14.16 -19.72 -3.78
N PHE A 390 -15.17 -20.26 -3.09
CA PHE A 390 -16.09 -19.47 -2.27
C PHE A 390 -15.37 -18.80 -1.10
N GLN A 391 -14.52 -19.49 -0.35
CA GLN A 391 -13.73 -18.90 0.72
C GLN A 391 -12.79 -17.81 0.21
N MET A 392 -12.15 -18.01 -0.94
CA MET A 392 -11.35 -16.97 -1.60
C MET A 392 -12.20 -15.74 -1.92
N ALA A 393 -13.39 -15.91 -2.50
CA ALA A 393 -14.28 -14.80 -2.79
C ALA A 393 -14.70 -14.02 -1.53
N LEU A 394 -14.85 -14.72 -0.39
CA LEU A 394 -15.11 -14.07 0.92
C LEU A 394 -13.91 -13.32 1.50
N LEU A 395 -12.69 -13.53 1.02
CA LEU A 395 -11.49 -12.78 1.41
C LEU A 395 -11.29 -11.50 0.60
N THR A 396 -12.06 -11.29 -0.48
CA THR A 396 -11.99 -10.11 -1.35
C THR A 396 -12.86 -8.96 -0.84
N PRO A 397 -12.72 -7.74 -1.38
CA PRO A 397 -13.67 -6.65 -1.09
C PRO A 397 -15.13 -6.96 -1.47
N ASP A 398 -15.36 -7.86 -2.44
CA ASP A 398 -16.69 -8.21 -2.95
C ASP A 398 -17.36 -9.36 -2.16
N TYR A 399 -16.94 -9.62 -0.92
CA TYR A 399 -17.39 -10.73 -0.07
C TYR A 399 -18.92 -10.78 0.12
N GLU A 400 -19.62 -9.63 0.15
CA GLU A 400 -21.08 -9.59 0.28
C GLU A 400 -21.75 -10.16 -0.98
N ALA A 401 -21.27 -9.80 -2.16
CA ALA A 401 -21.78 -10.32 -3.43
C ALA A 401 -21.48 -11.82 -3.56
N ALA A 402 -20.29 -12.26 -3.13
CA ALA A 402 -19.90 -13.67 -3.10
C ALA A 402 -20.85 -14.52 -2.24
N ALA A 403 -21.35 -13.97 -1.13
CA ALA A 403 -22.30 -14.64 -0.24
C ALA A 403 -23.68 -14.93 -0.84
N ALA A 404 -23.96 -14.49 -2.07
CA ALA A 404 -25.20 -14.83 -2.77
C ALA A 404 -25.20 -16.27 -3.34
N ARG A 405 -24.01 -16.85 -3.60
CA ARG A 405 -23.86 -18.22 -4.15
C ARG A 405 -23.10 -19.09 -3.14
N VAL A 406 -23.85 -19.78 -2.29
CA VAL A 406 -23.28 -20.55 -1.17
C VAL A 406 -23.11 -22.02 -1.55
N PRO A 407 -21.91 -22.59 -1.51
CA PRO A 407 -21.69 -24.03 -1.65
C PRO A 407 -22.40 -24.84 -0.54
N ALA A 408 -22.58 -26.14 -0.76
CA ALA A 408 -23.19 -27.02 0.23
C ALA A 408 -22.31 -27.12 1.50
N GLY A 409 -22.93 -27.10 2.66
CA GLY A 409 -22.25 -27.28 3.96
C GLY A 409 -22.67 -26.26 5.01
N ARG A 410 -22.60 -26.66 6.28
CA ARG A 410 -22.97 -25.78 7.43
C ARG A 410 -21.99 -24.63 7.56
N ALA A 411 -20.69 -24.93 7.49
CA ALA A 411 -19.64 -23.92 7.58
C ALA A 411 -19.77 -22.86 6.49
N MET A 412 -20.03 -23.24 5.23
CA MET A 412 -20.21 -22.29 4.12
C MET A 412 -21.42 -21.38 4.34
N LYS A 413 -22.53 -21.93 4.84
CA LYS A 413 -23.72 -21.15 5.19
C LYS A 413 -23.46 -20.18 6.33
N PHE A 414 -22.68 -20.60 7.34
CA PHE A 414 -22.28 -19.72 8.44
C PHE A 414 -21.45 -18.54 7.92
N LEU A 415 -20.42 -18.81 7.09
CA LEU A 415 -19.57 -17.78 6.49
C LEU A 415 -20.38 -16.81 5.62
N ALA A 416 -21.32 -17.34 4.82
CA ALA A 416 -22.20 -16.49 4.01
C ALA A 416 -23.09 -15.57 4.88
N GLY A 417 -23.65 -16.10 5.96
CA GLY A 417 -24.40 -15.30 6.93
C GLY A 417 -23.54 -14.24 7.60
N LEU A 418 -22.28 -14.55 7.92
CA LEU A 418 -21.32 -13.62 8.48
C LEU A 418 -20.96 -12.51 7.47
N ALA A 419 -20.71 -12.86 6.22
CA ALA A 419 -20.48 -11.90 5.14
C ALA A 419 -21.65 -10.91 4.99
N GLN A 420 -22.88 -11.38 5.19
CA GLN A 420 -24.09 -10.54 5.19
C GLN A 420 -24.35 -9.83 6.52
N GLY A 421 -23.47 -9.95 7.52
CA GLY A 421 -23.61 -9.36 8.86
C GLY A 421 -24.68 -10.02 9.75
N ARG A 422 -25.12 -11.22 9.39
CA ARG A 422 -26.18 -11.98 10.11
C ARG A 422 -25.83 -13.48 10.19
N PRO A 423 -24.70 -13.84 10.86
CA PRO A 423 -24.36 -15.24 11.06
C PRO A 423 -25.44 -15.93 11.90
N ASP A 424 -25.89 -17.11 11.47
CA ASP A 424 -26.85 -17.92 12.21
C ASP A 424 -26.14 -18.71 13.32
N PRO A 425 -26.38 -18.42 14.61
CA PRO A 425 -25.74 -19.12 15.72
C PRO A 425 -26.01 -20.65 15.72
N ALA A 426 -27.14 -21.09 15.12
CA ALA A 426 -27.47 -22.50 15.03
C ALA A 426 -26.54 -23.27 14.04
N LEU A 427 -25.83 -22.57 13.17
CA LEU A 427 -24.87 -23.14 12.24
C LEU A 427 -23.44 -23.19 12.80
N ALA A 428 -23.18 -22.55 13.92
CA ALA A 428 -21.86 -22.54 14.57
C ALA A 428 -21.48 -23.93 15.08
N GLU A 429 -20.29 -24.39 14.73
CA GLU A 429 -19.73 -25.70 15.11
C GLU A 429 -18.51 -25.56 16.04
N ARG A 430 -17.84 -24.41 16.00
CA ARG A 430 -16.67 -24.10 16.81
C ARG A 430 -16.95 -22.98 17.82
N PRO A 431 -16.27 -22.96 18.97
CA PRO A 431 -16.43 -21.87 19.95
C PRO A 431 -16.24 -20.47 19.35
N ALA A 432 -15.24 -20.29 18.47
CA ALA A 432 -15.00 -19.03 17.79
C ALA A 432 -16.20 -18.57 16.95
N GLU A 433 -16.82 -19.47 16.20
CA GLU A 433 -18.02 -19.16 15.41
C GLU A 433 -19.18 -18.70 16.29
N SER A 434 -19.39 -19.36 17.43
CA SER A 434 -20.45 -18.99 18.40
C SER A 434 -20.20 -17.61 19.00
N MET A 435 -18.96 -17.29 19.38
CA MET A 435 -18.60 -16.00 19.94
C MET A 435 -18.69 -14.87 18.89
N ILE A 436 -18.23 -15.13 17.66
CA ILE A 436 -18.38 -14.21 16.54
C ILE A 436 -19.86 -13.98 16.23
N ALA A 437 -20.69 -15.04 16.18
CA ALA A 437 -22.13 -14.89 15.96
C ALA A 437 -22.78 -14.00 17.04
N ALA A 438 -22.40 -14.18 18.30
CA ALA A 438 -22.87 -13.32 19.40
C ALA A 438 -22.40 -11.85 19.23
N ALA A 439 -21.20 -11.63 18.71
CA ALA A 439 -20.70 -10.27 18.43
C ALA A 439 -21.46 -9.56 17.31
N PHE A 440 -22.13 -10.32 16.42
CA PHE A 440 -23.00 -9.80 15.36
C PHE A 440 -24.48 -9.66 15.79
N GLY A 441 -24.79 -9.81 17.08
CA GLY A 441 -26.11 -9.52 17.64
C GLY A 441 -26.58 -8.08 17.40
N GLN A 442 -27.88 -7.86 17.53
CA GLN A 442 -28.51 -6.55 17.35
C GLN A 442 -29.20 -6.08 18.64
N PRO A 443 -29.10 -4.78 19.00
CA PRO A 443 -28.29 -3.72 18.37
C PRO A 443 -26.79 -3.93 18.64
N PRO A 444 -25.89 -3.36 17.79
CA PRO A 444 -24.47 -3.40 18.06
C PRO A 444 -24.12 -2.52 19.27
N GLU A 445 -23.42 -3.10 20.26
CA GLU A 445 -22.97 -2.41 21.44
C GLU A 445 -21.47 -2.55 21.63
N ALA A 446 -20.79 -1.42 21.87
CA ALA A 446 -19.36 -1.45 22.14
C ALA A 446 -19.06 -2.20 23.46
N ALA A 447 -17.91 -2.85 23.51
CA ALA A 447 -17.41 -3.44 24.75
C ALA A 447 -17.26 -2.36 25.82
N PRO A 448 -17.50 -2.69 27.11
CA PRO A 448 -17.53 -1.71 28.20
C PRO A 448 -16.28 -0.81 28.26
N GLU A 449 -15.11 -1.37 28.07
CA GLU A 449 -13.82 -0.69 28.05
C GLU A 449 -13.72 0.36 26.92
N HIS A 450 -14.20 0.05 25.73
CA HIS A 450 -14.20 0.96 24.60
C HIS A 450 -15.39 1.94 24.66
N ALA A 451 -16.54 1.52 25.20
CA ALA A 451 -17.69 2.39 25.42
C ALA A 451 -17.36 3.59 26.32
N TYR A 452 -16.42 3.42 27.28
CA TYR A 452 -15.96 4.51 28.13
C TYR A 452 -15.22 5.57 27.28
N LEU A 453 -14.31 5.17 26.39
CA LEU A 453 -13.58 6.09 25.49
C LEU A 453 -14.53 6.83 24.55
N ILE A 454 -15.52 6.12 23.99
CA ILE A 454 -16.53 6.72 23.10
C ILE A 454 -17.33 7.81 23.84
N ARG A 455 -17.76 7.56 25.09
CA ARG A 455 -18.45 8.57 25.89
C ARG A 455 -17.61 9.81 26.21
N GLN A 456 -16.27 9.68 26.23
CA GLN A 456 -15.34 10.80 26.38
C GLN A 456 -15.04 11.53 25.06
N GLY A 457 -15.66 11.14 23.94
CA GLY A 457 -15.38 11.71 22.61
C GLY A 457 -14.07 11.23 21.99
N LYS A 458 -13.40 10.23 22.58
CA LYS A 458 -12.13 9.65 22.10
C LYS A 458 -12.38 8.52 21.11
N LEU A 459 -13.11 8.83 20.03
CA LEU A 459 -13.52 7.84 19.03
C LEU A 459 -12.34 7.10 18.41
N GLY A 460 -11.32 7.84 17.96
CA GLY A 460 -10.13 7.25 17.32
C GLY A 460 -9.37 6.32 18.27
N GLU A 461 -9.26 6.71 19.55
CA GLU A 461 -8.62 5.89 20.59
C GLU A 461 -9.41 4.60 20.85
N ALA A 462 -10.76 4.67 20.85
CA ALA A 462 -11.62 3.50 20.98
C ALA A 462 -11.50 2.52 19.80
N ILE A 463 -11.48 3.04 18.58
CA ILE A 463 -11.28 2.24 17.35
C ILE A 463 -9.92 1.57 17.36
N LEU A 464 -8.85 2.34 17.65
CA LEU A 464 -7.49 1.81 17.73
C LEU A 464 -7.36 0.74 18.81
N SER A 465 -7.94 0.98 20.00
CA SER A 465 -7.92 0.01 21.10
C SER A 465 -8.63 -1.30 20.73
N ALA A 466 -9.78 -1.22 20.06
CA ALA A 466 -10.51 -2.40 19.58
C ALA A 466 -9.71 -3.15 18.51
N ALA A 467 -9.10 -2.43 17.55
CA ALA A 467 -8.25 -3.05 16.52
C ALA A 467 -7.03 -3.75 17.15
N LEU A 468 -6.38 -3.13 18.14
CA LEU A 468 -5.27 -3.71 18.90
C LEU A 468 -5.70 -4.92 19.75
N GLN A 469 -6.91 -4.90 20.30
CA GLN A 469 -7.46 -6.05 21.02
C GLN A 469 -7.62 -7.25 20.08
N PHE A 470 -8.16 -7.03 18.88
CA PHE A 470 -8.27 -8.08 17.86
C PHE A 470 -6.91 -8.59 17.39
N ASP A 471 -5.98 -7.67 17.12
CA ASP A 471 -4.61 -7.97 16.68
C ASP A 471 -3.85 -8.90 17.66
N ARG A 472 -4.08 -8.70 18.97
CA ARG A 472 -3.40 -9.43 20.04
C ARG A 472 -4.20 -10.55 20.65
N ALA A 473 -5.37 -10.86 20.08
CA ALA A 473 -6.28 -11.85 20.66
C ALA A 473 -5.71 -13.28 20.69
N ASP A 474 -4.63 -13.57 19.95
CA ASP A 474 -3.95 -14.88 19.92
C ASP A 474 -4.94 -16.07 19.87
N SER A 475 -5.99 -15.93 19.06
CA SER A 475 -7.09 -16.90 18.97
C SER A 475 -8.05 -16.94 20.16
N ASP A 476 -7.99 -16.02 21.11
CA ASP A 476 -9.05 -15.91 22.15
C ASP A 476 -10.35 -15.41 21.49
N PRO A 477 -11.38 -16.27 21.35
CA PRO A 477 -12.62 -15.88 20.69
C PRO A 477 -13.37 -14.78 21.44
N GLY A 478 -13.18 -14.65 22.77
CA GLY A 478 -13.79 -13.63 23.59
C GLY A 478 -13.24 -12.25 23.31
N GLU A 479 -11.91 -12.14 23.23
CA GLU A 479 -11.21 -10.90 22.87
C GLU A 479 -11.54 -10.47 21.44
N MET A 480 -11.52 -11.40 20.48
CA MET A 480 -11.97 -11.13 19.12
C MET A 480 -13.41 -10.62 19.06
N ALA A 481 -14.33 -11.29 19.74
CA ALA A 481 -15.74 -10.89 19.76
C ALA A 481 -15.96 -9.52 20.40
N SER A 482 -15.23 -9.19 21.48
CA SER A 482 -15.25 -7.87 22.13
C SER A 482 -14.82 -6.76 21.17
N ALA A 483 -13.69 -6.97 20.46
CA ALA A 483 -13.20 -6.04 19.45
C ALA A 483 -14.20 -5.84 18.30
N LEU A 484 -14.75 -6.93 17.75
CA LEU A 484 -15.71 -6.89 16.65
C LEU A 484 -17.00 -6.14 17.05
N ARG A 485 -17.51 -6.34 18.26
CA ARG A 485 -18.67 -5.60 18.78
C ARG A 485 -18.41 -4.10 18.77
N THR A 486 -17.23 -3.69 19.20
CA THR A 486 -16.86 -2.26 19.25
C THR A 486 -16.74 -1.67 17.86
N LEU A 487 -16.04 -2.34 16.92
CA LEU A 487 -15.92 -1.88 15.53
C LEU A 487 -17.30 -1.68 14.89
N ARG A 488 -18.23 -2.63 15.12
CA ARG A 488 -19.61 -2.52 14.63
C ARG A 488 -20.37 -1.36 15.28
N ALA A 489 -20.23 -1.19 16.58
CA ALA A 489 -20.93 -0.15 17.32
C ALA A 489 -20.53 1.27 16.91
N VAL A 490 -19.30 1.44 16.38
CA VAL A 490 -18.81 2.72 15.84
C VAL A 490 -19.02 2.85 14.33
N GLY A 491 -19.74 1.91 13.69
CA GLY A 491 -20.07 1.96 12.26
C GLY A 491 -19.04 1.33 11.32
N LEU A 492 -17.97 0.72 11.83
CA LEU A 492 -16.96 0.02 11.03
C LEU A 492 -17.36 -1.44 10.75
N GLU A 493 -18.58 -1.62 10.21
CA GLU A 493 -19.16 -2.93 9.93
C GLU A 493 -18.34 -3.73 8.92
N ASP A 494 -17.84 -3.08 7.84
CA ASP A 494 -17.01 -3.74 6.83
C ASP A 494 -15.71 -4.28 7.45
N ALA A 495 -14.98 -3.47 8.21
CA ALA A 495 -13.77 -3.90 8.90
C ALA A 495 -14.02 -5.07 9.85
N ALA A 496 -15.15 -5.04 10.59
CA ALA A 496 -15.53 -6.11 11.51
C ALA A 496 -15.85 -7.42 10.76
N ARG A 497 -16.60 -7.36 9.65
CA ARG A 497 -16.93 -8.54 8.85
C ARG A 497 -15.69 -9.15 8.21
N ARG A 498 -14.86 -8.33 7.58
CA ARG A 498 -13.60 -8.81 6.97
C ARG A 498 -12.66 -9.45 8.00
N ALA A 499 -12.49 -8.81 9.17
CA ALA A 499 -11.68 -9.36 10.24
C ALA A 499 -12.22 -10.72 10.72
N ALA A 500 -13.54 -10.83 10.92
CA ALA A 500 -14.18 -12.07 11.34
C ALA A 500 -14.09 -13.19 10.28
N LEU A 501 -14.31 -12.87 8.99
CA LEU A 501 -14.17 -13.80 7.89
C LEU A 501 -12.74 -14.32 7.79
N GLN A 502 -11.76 -13.41 7.83
CA GLN A 502 -10.33 -13.78 7.79
C GLN A 502 -9.94 -14.68 8.97
N ALA A 503 -10.36 -14.35 10.19
CA ALA A 503 -10.10 -15.18 11.36
C ALA A 503 -10.63 -16.60 11.22
N LEU A 504 -11.81 -16.78 10.60
CA LEU A 504 -12.43 -18.11 10.43
C LEU A 504 -11.87 -18.89 9.24
N ILE A 505 -11.51 -18.23 8.13
CA ILE A 505 -11.05 -18.86 6.88
C ILE A 505 -9.54 -19.17 6.93
N LEU A 506 -8.73 -18.19 7.39
CA LEU A 506 -7.28 -18.37 7.42
C LEU A 506 -6.85 -19.20 8.63
N GLY A 507 -7.65 -19.19 9.67
CA GLY A 507 -7.28 -19.72 10.96
C GLY A 507 -6.26 -18.82 11.65
N THR A 508 -5.94 -19.13 12.91
CA THR A 508 -4.73 -18.55 13.50
C THR A 508 -3.57 -19.40 13.00
N PRO A 509 -2.45 -18.80 12.56
CA PRO A 509 -1.24 -19.57 12.32
C PRO A 509 -0.93 -20.34 13.62
N ALA A 510 -0.82 -21.68 13.49
CA ALA A 510 -0.49 -22.58 14.59
C ALA A 510 0.95 -22.36 15.05
#